data_007f6d8ce968c14f4c2665a650f5e0f5
#
_entry.id   007f6d8ce968c14f4c2665a650f5e0f5
#
_cell.length_a   1.000
_cell.length_b   1.000
_cell.length_c   1.000
_cell.angle_alpha   90.00
_cell.angle_beta   90.00
_cell.angle_gamma   90.00
#
_symmetry.space_group_name_H-M   'P 1'
#
loop_
_entity.id
_entity.type
_entity.pdbx_description
1 polymer ?
#
loop_
_entity_poly.entity_id
_entity_poly.type
_entity_poly.pdbx_seq_one_letter_code
_entity_poly.pdbx_strand_id
1 'polypeptide(L)'
;MRIDACGVSGDGNTRRGGRQGVGLATLLVMTLTAPPAFAFDGAAQDAPAKISPKNFASAEQALRAGVDDLNAGDAASCVAALTYAAEGGQPIARWKLGQMYADGEGVARDDLKAYHYFNELVEDYDEDAPDLRNRAAISNAFVAVGVYSLNGIPNSEVRSNPQRARELFQYAATAFGNPDAQYNLANMYIAGAGGLAKDKRMAIGWLNLASMKGHKPSQALLGHMLFIGDGVPAQRAKGLMWLETARKGADRAEDDWIRDLCDRDLAVANDEDRQKATVLLRQQAKGPPLPSFISRSIVKTLEILRPLNIPMLASSPPSKPAD
;
A
#
# COMPACT_ATOMS: atom_id res chain seq x y z
N MET A 1 18.37 -18.12 35.06
CA MET A 1 19.77 -18.31 35.41
C MET A 1 20.50 -17.04 34.95
N ARG A 2 20.90 -16.28 35.91
CA ARG A 2 21.75 -15.08 35.87
C ARG A 2 23.10 -15.34 35.21
N ILE A 3 23.75 -14.23 34.71
CA ILE A 3 25.08 -13.74 35.15
C ILE A 3 25.43 -12.57 34.15
N ASP A 4 25.38 -11.28 34.49
CA ASP A 4 26.43 -10.38 35.10
C ASP A 4 27.73 -10.31 34.26
N ALA A 5 28.07 -9.16 33.72
CA ALA A 5 28.82 -8.02 34.19
C ALA A 5 30.36 -8.23 34.29
N CYS A 6 31.10 -7.24 33.74
CA CYS A 6 32.39 -6.65 34.15
C CYS A 6 32.91 -5.81 32.97
N GLY A 7 33.24 -4.51 32.99
CA GLY A 7 33.80 -3.68 34.04
C GLY A 7 35.34 -3.63 33.96
N VAL A 8 35.93 -2.46 33.77
CA VAL A 8 37.27 -1.97 34.17
C VAL A 8 37.75 -0.95 33.11
N SER A 9 37.76 0.39 33.34
CA SER A 9 38.67 1.19 34.18
C SER A 9 40.12 1.22 33.76
N GLY A 10 40.65 2.39 33.50
CA GLY A 10 42.07 2.59 33.32
C GLY A 10 42.48 4.05 33.03
N ASP A 11 42.90 4.72 34.11
CA ASP A 11 43.48 6.03 34.29
C ASP A 11 44.75 6.34 33.47
N GLY A 12 45.09 7.65 33.44
CA GLY A 12 46.45 8.08 33.17
C GLY A 12 46.59 9.53 32.72
N ASN A 13 46.44 10.49 33.54
CA ASN A 13 47.29 11.50 34.21
C ASN A 13 48.67 11.78 33.48
N THR A 14 48.96 13.03 33.15
CA THR A 14 50.04 13.92 33.66
C THR A 14 50.21 15.19 32.82
N ARG A 15 50.04 16.33 33.43
CA ARG A 15 51.03 17.38 33.90
C ARG A 15 51.66 18.31 32.85
N ARG A 16 51.40 19.58 33.16
CA ARG A 16 52.32 20.73 33.41
C ARG A 16 52.69 21.62 32.23
N GLY A 17 52.52 22.91 32.52
CA GLY A 17 53.41 23.96 32.09
C GLY A 17 52.72 25.28 31.78
N GLY A 18 52.74 26.15 32.74
CA GLY A 18 52.25 27.50 32.85
C GLY A 18 53.06 28.50 32.05
N ARG A 19 52.48 29.67 31.85
CA ARG A 19 53.09 30.97 32.03
C ARG A 19 52.06 32.08 31.92
N GLN A 20 52.14 32.96 32.92
CA GLN A 20 51.38 34.21 33.07
C GLN A 20 51.78 35.19 31.95
N GLY A 21 50.82 35.92 31.46
CA GLY A 21 51.01 37.10 30.64
C GLY A 21 49.84 38.06 30.89
N VAL A 22 50.19 39.11 31.67
CA VAL A 22 49.30 40.25 31.96
C VAL A 22 49.17 41.10 30.72
N GLY A 23 47.94 41.40 30.29
CA GLY A 23 47.69 42.26 29.14
C GLY A 23 46.35 42.96 29.26
N LEU A 24 46.43 44.24 29.54
CA LEU A 24 45.45 45.33 29.62
C LEU A 24 44.01 45.03 29.10
N ALA A 25 43.05 45.25 29.94
CA ALA A 25 41.65 45.38 29.64
C ALA A 25 41.38 46.68 28.87
N THR A 26 40.99 46.57 27.62
CA THR A 26 40.35 47.67 26.89
C THR A 26 38.87 47.34 26.86
N LEU A 27 38.09 48.08 27.66
CA LEU A 27 36.63 48.01 27.68
C LEU A 27 36.10 48.60 26.37
N LEU A 28 35.77 47.76 25.42
CA LEU A 28 34.97 48.12 24.24
C LEU A 28 33.50 47.94 24.60
N VAL A 29 32.81 49.08 24.91
CA VAL A 29 31.39 49.10 25.06
C VAL A 29 30.76 48.87 23.68
N MET A 30 30.47 47.63 23.38
CA MET A 30 29.58 47.34 22.25
C MET A 30 28.14 47.56 22.68
N THR A 31 27.54 48.65 22.20
CA THR A 31 26.10 48.86 22.23
C THR A 31 25.46 47.75 21.44
N LEU A 32 24.89 46.78 22.11
CA LEU A 32 24.02 45.76 21.51
C LEU A 32 22.77 46.47 20.99
N THR A 33 22.73 46.89 19.73
CA THR A 33 21.47 47.19 19.06
C THR A 33 20.81 45.84 18.81
N ALA A 34 19.78 45.52 19.62
CA ALA A 34 18.91 44.40 19.37
C ALA A 34 18.30 44.55 17.95
N PRO A 35 18.35 43.53 17.09
CA PRO A 35 17.57 43.57 15.87
C PRO A 35 16.09 43.71 16.22
N PRO A 36 15.29 44.43 15.40
CA PRO A 36 13.87 44.51 15.63
C PRO A 36 13.32 43.08 15.69
N ALA A 37 12.68 42.75 16.83
CA ALA A 37 11.87 41.58 16.94
C ALA A 37 10.83 41.68 15.82
N PHE A 38 11.02 40.91 14.77
CA PHE A 38 9.90 40.61 13.90
C PHE A 38 8.88 39.94 14.79
N ALA A 39 7.88 40.71 15.22
CA ALA A 39 6.66 40.17 15.72
C ALA A 39 6.21 39.19 14.63
N PHE A 40 6.34 37.88 14.90
CA PHE A 40 5.65 36.86 14.16
C PHE A 40 4.18 37.17 14.46
N ASP A 41 3.61 38.01 13.58
CA ASP A 41 2.19 38.18 13.53
C ASP A 41 1.65 36.79 13.31
N GLY A 42 1.12 36.22 14.37
CA GLY A 42 0.40 34.97 14.31
C GLY A 42 -0.83 35.24 13.45
N ALA A 43 -0.56 35.32 12.13
CA ALA A 43 -1.63 35.22 11.15
C ALA A 43 -2.38 33.97 11.57
N ALA A 44 -3.56 34.18 12.11
CA ALA A 44 -4.52 33.14 12.37
C ALA A 44 -4.41 32.21 11.17
N GLN A 45 -4.03 30.95 11.43
CA GLN A 45 -4.23 29.90 10.46
C GLN A 45 -5.68 30.06 10.08
N ASP A 46 -5.89 30.55 8.85
CA ASP A 46 -7.22 30.70 8.31
C ASP A 46 -7.93 29.38 8.60
N ALA A 47 -8.90 29.44 9.50
CA ALA A 47 -9.80 28.34 9.73
C ALA A 47 -10.28 27.94 8.32
N PRO A 48 -10.23 26.65 7.94
CA PRO A 48 -10.55 26.23 6.60
C PRO A 48 -11.80 26.96 6.17
N ALA A 49 -11.73 27.73 5.08
CA ALA A 49 -12.80 28.57 4.61
C ALA A 49 -14.07 27.73 4.69
N LYS A 50 -15.09 28.20 5.42
CA LYS A 50 -16.38 27.51 5.49
C LYS A 50 -16.88 27.41 4.07
N ILE A 51 -16.61 26.28 3.43
CA ILE A 51 -17.10 25.99 2.10
C ILE A 51 -18.61 26.03 2.25
N SER A 52 -19.23 27.03 1.64
CA SER A 52 -20.68 27.11 1.58
C SER A 52 -21.14 25.80 0.96
N PRO A 53 -22.03 25.04 1.60
CA PRO A 53 -22.48 23.77 1.03
C PRO A 53 -23.05 24.09 -0.36
N LYS A 54 -22.38 23.60 -1.41
CA LYS A 54 -22.95 23.62 -2.74
C LYS A 54 -24.28 22.90 -2.63
N ASN A 55 -25.40 23.56 -2.90
CA ASN A 55 -26.70 22.92 -2.91
C ASN A 55 -26.77 22.00 -4.13
N PHE A 56 -26.49 20.72 -3.92
CA PHE A 56 -26.65 19.72 -4.97
C PHE A 56 -28.11 19.27 -5.03
N ALA A 57 -28.65 19.15 -6.24
CA ALA A 57 -30.01 18.66 -6.43
C ALA A 57 -30.12 17.13 -6.21
N SER A 58 -29.00 16.42 -6.32
CA SER A 58 -28.94 14.98 -6.07
C SER A 58 -27.51 14.52 -5.71
N ALA A 59 -27.42 13.36 -5.08
CA ALA A 59 -26.15 12.68 -4.78
C ALA A 59 -25.33 12.38 -6.06
N GLU A 60 -25.99 12.07 -7.17
CA GLU A 60 -25.34 11.84 -8.46
C GLU A 60 -24.73 13.13 -9.02
N GLN A 61 -25.41 14.28 -8.90
CA GLN A 61 -24.86 15.58 -9.28
C GLN A 61 -23.66 15.95 -8.42
N ALA A 62 -23.73 15.69 -7.12
CA ALA A 62 -22.63 15.92 -6.20
C ALA A 62 -21.41 15.05 -6.54
N LEU A 63 -21.63 13.77 -6.85
CA LEU A 63 -20.57 12.87 -7.30
C LEU A 63 -19.85 13.41 -8.55
N ARG A 64 -20.60 13.86 -9.55
CA ARG A 64 -20.03 14.42 -10.78
C ARG A 64 -19.21 15.67 -10.48
N ALA A 65 -19.78 16.61 -9.68
CA ALA A 65 -19.08 17.82 -9.28
C ALA A 65 -17.79 17.52 -8.50
N GLY A 66 -17.83 16.53 -7.57
CA GLY A 66 -16.63 16.11 -6.85
C GLY A 66 -15.53 15.55 -7.75
N VAL A 67 -15.90 14.80 -8.79
CA VAL A 67 -14.92 14.31 -9.78
C VAL A 67 -14.36 15.46 -10.63
N ASP A 68 -15.18 16.45 -11.02
CA ASP A 68 -14.73 17.62 -11.77
C ASP A 68 -13.81 18.49 -10.90
N ASP A 69 -14.15 18.72 -9.63
CA ASP A 69 -13.34 19.47 -8.67
C ASP A 69 -11.98 18.75 -8.43
N LEU A 70 -11.98 17.42 -8.37
CA LEU A 70 -10.73 16.61 -8.26
C LEU A 70 -9.82 16.85 -9.47
N ASN A 71 -10.38 16.78 -10.68
CA ASN A 71 -9.63 17.00 -11.91
C ASN A 71 -9.12 18.45 -12.03
N ALA A 72 -9.81 19.40 -11.40
CA ALA A 72 -9.39 20.80 -11.32
C ALA A 72 -8.35 21.06 -10.23
N GLY A 73 -8.06 20.08 -9.36
CA GLY A 73 -7.15 20.21 -8.22
C GLY A 73 -7.75 20.93 -7.00
N ASP A 74 -9.07 21.17 -7.00
CA ASP A 74 -9.79 21.76 -5.85
C ASP A 74 -10.20 20.66 -4.88
N ALA A 75 -9.24 20.25 -4.04
CA ALA A 75 -9.45 19.19 -3.07
C ALA A 75 -10.56 19.51 -2.05
N ALA A 76 -10.68 20.76 -1.64
CA ALA A 76 -11.66 21.16 -0.62
C ALA A 76 -13.10 21.05 -1.16
N SER A 77 -13.36 21.57 -2.36
CA SER A 77 -14.66 21.45 -3.04
C SER A 77 -14.96 19.99 -3.38
N CYS A 78 -13.95 19.22 -3.82
CA CYS A 78 -14.07 17.80 -4.09
C CYS A 78 -14.55 17.00 -2.86
N VAL A 79 -13.89 17.18 -1.70
CA VAL A 79 -14.27 16.49 -0.45
C VAL A 79 -15.70 16.84 -0.05
N ALA A 80 -16.08 18.11 -0.10
CA ALA A 80 -17.43 18.54 0.26
C ALA A 80 -18.49 17.90 -0.66
N ALA A 81 -18.25 17.90 -1.97
CA ALA A 81 -19.15 17.28 -2.94
C ALA A 81 -19.25 15.75 -2.79
N LEU A 82 -18.09 15.08 -2.61
CA LEU A 82 -18.06 13.64 -2.41
C LEU A 82 -18.69 13.23 -1.08
N THR A 83 -18.57 14.05 -0.01
CA THR A 83 -19.23 13.79 1.29
C THR A 83 -20.75 13.81 1.11
N TYR A 84 -21.28 14.84 0.45
CA TYR A 84 -22.72 14.91 0.15
C TYR A 84 -23.18 13.70 -0.69
N ALA A 85 -22.39 13.30 -1.69
CA ALA A 85 -22.70 12.14 -2.52
C ALA A 85 -22.67 10.83 -1.71
N ALA A 86 -21.70 10.67 -0.80
CA ALA A 86 -21.57 9.49 0.06
C ALA A 86 -22.71 9.37 1.06
N GLU A 87 -23.12 10.48 1.69
CA GLU A 87 -24.30 10.56 2.55
C GLU A 87 -25.59 10.23 1.77
N GLY A 88 -25.64 10.58 0.48
CA GLY A 88 -26.71 10.19 -0.44
C GLY A 88 -26.59 8.76 -0.98
N GLY A 89 -25.71 7.93 -0.41
CA GLY A 89 -25.59 6.50 -0.70
C GLY A 89 -24.83 6.15 -1.98
N GLN A 90 -24.00 7.07 -2.53
CA GLN A 90 -23.21 6.78 -3.74
C GLN A 90 -21.95 5.95 -3.41
N PRO A 91 -21.84 4.68 -3.85
CA PRO A 91 -20.72 3.81 -3.49
C PRO A 91 -19.36 4.33 -3.98
N ILE A 92 -19.33 4.93 -5.18
CA ILE A 92 -18.09 5.50 -5.74
C ILE A 92 -17.60 6.69 -4.91
N ALA A 93 -18.49 7.51 -4.35
CA ALA A 93 -18.11 8.62 -3.49
C ALA A 93 -17.48 8.12 -2.18
N ARG A 94 -18.07 7.12 -1.54
CA ARG A 94 -17.49 6.48 -0.35
C ARG A 94 -16.13 5.86 -0.66
N TRP A 95 -16.01 5.14 -1.76
CA TRP A 95 -14.74 4.58 -2.20
C TRP A 95 -13.67 5.66 -2.38
N LYS A 96 -13.99 6.74 -3.09
CA LYS A 96 -13.04 7.82 -3.36
C LYS A 96 -12.63 8.57 -2.08
N LEU A 97 -13.56 8.88 -1.18
CA LEU A 97 -13.25 9.47 0.12
C LEU A 97 -12.35 8.55 0.94
N GLY A 98 -12.67 7.26 0.98
CA GLY A 98 -11.81 6.27 1.63
C GLY A 98 -10.38 6.30 1.11
N GLN A 99 -10.19 6.36 -0.21
CA GLN A 99 -8.86 6.49 -0.83
C GLN A 99 -8.18 7.81 -0.44
N MET A 100 -8.87 8.95 -0.55
CA MET A 100 -8.32 10.25 -0.22
C MET A 100 -7.82 10.30 1.22
N TYR A 101 -8.58 9.75 2.17
CA TYR A 101 -8.14 9.67 3.58
C TYR A 101 -7.03 8.64 3.81
N ALA A 102 -7.01 7.51 3.09
CA ALA A 102 -5.94 6.50 3.20
C ALA A 102 -4.60 7.01 2.66
N ASP A 103 -4.63 7.74 1.54
CA ASP A 103 -3.42 8.21 0.86
C ASP A 103 -3.00 9.62 1.33
N GLY A 104 -3.90 10.37 1.96
CA GLY A 104 -3.68 11.78 2.30
C GLY A 104 -3.77 12.69 1.05
N GLU A 105 -4.54 12.29 0.02
CA GLU A 105 -4.67 13.02 -1.22
C GLU A 105 -5.71 14.14 -1.10
N GLY A 106 -5.24 15.37 -1.01
CA GLY A 106 -6.11 16.55 -0.84
C GLY A 106 -6.72 16.73 0.55
N VAL A 107 -6.49 15.78 1.44
CA VAL A 107 -6.88 15.81 2.88
C VAL A 107 -5.73 15.27 3.73
N ALA A 108 -5.72 15.57 5.02
CA ALA A 108 -4.81 14.90 5.94
C ALA A 108 -5.13 13.41 6.00
N ARG A 109 -4.09 12.56 5.96
CA ARG A 109 -4.26 11.11 6.08
C ARG A 109 -4.97 10.75 7.39
N ASP A 110 -5.97 9.90 7.28
CA ASP A 110 -6.78 9.43 8.41
C ASP A 110 -7.26 8.00 8.11
N ASP A 111 -6.47 7.03 8.58
CA ASP A 111 -6.74 5.61 8.32
C ASP A 111 -8.07 5.15 8.95
N LEU A 112 -8.52 5.80 10.04
CA LEU A 112 -9.80 5.44 10.67
C LEU A 112 -10.99 5.92 9.82
N LYS A 113 -10.94 7.14 9.30
CA LYS A 113 -11.97 7.63 8.37
C LYS A 113 -11.98 6.81 7.09
N ALA A 114 -10.80 6.48 6.55
CA ALA A 114 -10.70 5.61 5.39
C ALA A 114 -11.38 4.26 5.64
N TYR A 115 -11.08 3.63 6.79
CA TYR A 115 -11.70 2.38 7.20
C TYR A 115 -13.23 2.49 7.27
N HIS A 116 -13.77 3.56 7.87
CA HIS A 116 -15.22 3.73 7.98
C HIS A 116 -15.88 3.81 6.60
N TYR A 117 -15.36 4.62 5.68
CA TYR A 117 -15.91 4.71 4.33
C TYR A 117 -15.86 3.38 3.56
N PHE A 118 -14.77 2.62 3.69
CA PHE A 118 -14.68 1.30 3.07
C PHE A 118 -15.58 0.28 3.73
N ASN A 119 -15.71 0.32 5.07
CA ASN A 119 -16.55 -0.61 5.82
C ASN A 119 -18.04 -0.41 5.54
N GLU A 120 -18.49 0.84 5.34
CA GLU A 120 -19.85 1.12 4.87
C GLU A 120 -20.17 0.44 3.53
N LEU A 121 -19.20 0.39 2.59
CA LEU A 121 -19.38 -0.31 1.32
C LEU A 121 -19.50 -1.84 1.49
N VAL A 122 -18.81 -2.39 2.49
CA VAL A 122 -18.86 -3.82 2.80
C VAL A 122 -20.15 -4.17 3.51
N GLU A 123 -20.60 -3.33 4.45
CA GLU A 123 -21.83 -3.54 5.23
C GLU A 123 -23.10 -3.36 4.39
N ASP A 124 -23.08 -2.41 3.45
CA ASP A 124 -24.24 -2.15 2.56
C ASP A 124 -24.30 -3.11 1.36
N TYR A 125 -23.28 -4.00 1.20
CA TYR A 125 -23.26 -4.92 0.08
C TYR A 125 -24.29 -6.06 0.26
N ASP A 126 -25.19 -6.18 -0.72
CA ASP A 126 -26.20 -7.23 -0.79
C ASP A 126 -25.78 -8.27 -1.87
N GLU A 127 -25.60 -9.52 -1.45
CA GLU A 127 -25.26 -10.63 -2.35
C GLU A 127 -26.44 -11.01 -3.28
N ASP A 128 -27.66 -10.83 -2.81
CA ASP A 128 -28.88 -11.17 -3.57
C ASP A 128 -29.23 -10.11 -4.61
N ALA A 129 -28.76 -8.85 -4.40
CA ALA A 129 -28.96 -7.73 -5.31
C ALA A 129 -27.63 -7.02 -5.64
N PRO A 130 -26.67 -7.69 -6.31
CA PRO A 130 -25.33 -7.17 -6.47
C PRO A 130 -25.29 -5.93 -7.38
N ASP A 131 -24.66 -4.87 -6.89
CA ASP A 131 -24.38 -3.66 -7.67
C ASP A 131 -23.24 -3.89 -8.67
N LEU A 132 -23.62 -4.29 -9.88
CA LEU A 132 -22.66 -4.59 -10.94
C LEU A 132 -21.90 -3.35 -11.43
N ARG A 133 -22.46 -2.14 -11.28
CA ARG A 133 -21.80 -0.89 -11.70
C ARG A 133 -20.65 -0.54 -10.78
N ASN A 134 -20.85 -0.76 -9.49
CA ASN A 134 -19.87 -0.44 -8.45
C ASN A 134 -19.07 -1.66 -7.98
N ARG A 135 -19.21 -2.81 -8.66
CA ARG A 135 -18.58 -4.09 -8.30
C ARG A 135 -17.08 -3.96 -8.00
N ALA A 136 -16.34 -3.17 -8.79
CA ALA A 136 -14.90 -3.00 -8.59
C ALA A 136 -14.60 -2.21 -7.30
N ALA A 137 -15.33 -1.12 -7.04
CA ALA A 137 -15.17 -0.33 -5.81
C ALA A 137 -15.50 -1.17 -4.57
N ILE A 138 -16.61 -1.90 -4.62
CA ILE A 138 -17.05 -2.80 -3.53
C ILE A 138 -16.00 -3.89 -3.30
N SER A 139 -15.56 -4.56 -4.35
CA SER A 139 -14.52 -5.60 -4.27
C SER A 139 -13.22 -5.10 -3.64
N ASN A 140 -12.79 -3.90 -4.01
CA ASN A 140 -11.61 -3.28 -3.44
C ASN A 140 -11.84 -2.82 -1.99
N ALA A 141 -13.06 -2.42 -1.63
CA ALA A 141 -13.42 -2.12 -0.25
C ALA A 141 -13.28 -3.34 0.67
N PHE A 142 -13.71 -4.53 0.22
CA PHE A 142 -13.47 -5.78 0.94
C PHE A 142 -11.97 -6.02 1.20
N VAL A 143 -11.11 -5.73 0.21
CA VAL A 143 -9.65 -5.83 0.38
C VAL A 143 -9.15 -4.80 1.38
N ALA A 144 -9.57 -3.55 1.27
CA ALA A 144 -9.13 -2.47 2.15
C ALA A 144 -9.51 -2.75 3.61
N VAL A 145 -10.77 -3.10 3.87
CA VAL A 145 -11.24 -3.48 5.21
C VAL A 145 -10.50 -4.72 5.71
N GLY A 146 -10.20 -5.68 4.82
CA GLY A 146 -9.39 -6.85 5.12
C GLY A 146 -7.99 -6.49 5.59
N VAL A 147 -7.32 -5.55 4.92
CA VAL A 147 -5.98 -5.07 5.30
C VAL A 147 -6.01 -4.34 6.64
N TYR A 148 -6.97 -3.44 6.85
CA TYR A 148 -7.14 -2.77 8.15
C TYR A 148 -7.51 -3.77 9.27
N SER A 149 -8.34 -4.77 8.97
CA SER A 149 -8.65 -5.83 9.93
C SER A 149 -7.44 -6.69 10.29
N LEU A 150 -6.55 -6.95 9.31
CA LEU A 150 -5.33 -7.72 9.54
C LEU A 150 -4.34 -6.98 10.45
N ASN A 151 -4.13 -5.70 10.18
CA ASN A 151 -3.10 -4.89 10.83
C ASN A 151 -3.62 -4.17 12.10
N GLY A 152 -4.91 -3.86 12.16
CA GLY A 152 -5.47 -2.89 13.08
C GLY A 152 -5.09 -1.46 12.69
N ILE A 153 -5.68 -0.48 13.37
CA ILE A 153 -5.34 0.94 13.23
C ILE A 153 -4.84 1.45 14.58
N PRO A 154 -3.61 1.97 14.67
CA PRO A 154 -3.07 2.48 15.93
C PRO A 154 -3.97 3.56 16.55
N ASN A 155 -4.10 3.54 17.87
CA ASN A 155 -4.87 4.52 18.66
C ASN A 155 -6.37 4.63 18.26
N SER A 156 -6.95 3.54 17.75
CA SER A 156 -8.37 3.47 17.38
C SER A 156 -9.05 2.23 17.98
N GLU A 157 -10.36 2.12 17.77
CA GLU A 157 -11.15 0.93 18.12
C GLU A 157 -10.90 -0.26 17.16
N VAL A 158 -10.30 -0.02 15.99
CA VAL A 158 -10.04 -1.07 14.98
C VAL A 158 -8.82 -1.89 15.40
N ARG A 159 -9.08 -2.98 16.12
CA ARG A 159 -8.05 -3.92 16.56
C ARG A 159 -7.72 -4.93 15.46
N SER A 160 -6.47 -5.43 15.47
CA SER A 160 -6.09 -6.52 14.57
C SER A 160 -6.99 -7.74 14.78
N ASN A 161 -7.58 -8.22 13.69
CA ASN A 161 -8.43 -9.40 13.63
C ASN A 161 -8.13 -10.21 12.35
N PRO A 162 -7.10 -11.07 12.38
CA PRO A 162 -6.72 -11.86 11.21
C PRO A 162 -7.80 -12.83 10.70
N GLN A 163 -8.72 -13.28 11.57
CA GLN A 163 -9.82 -14.13 11.16
C GLN A 163 -10.80 -13.37 10.26
N ARG A 164 -11.22 -12.16 10.68
CA ARG A 164 -12.05 -11.27 9.85
C ARG A 164 -11.36 -10.92 8.54
N ALA A 165 -10.06 -10.61 8.59
CA ALA A 165 -9.28 -10.33 7.39
C ALA A 165 -9.32 -11.50 6.40
N ARG A 166 -9.14 -12.74 6.87
CA ARG A 166 -9.25 -13.95 6.04
C ARG A 166 -10.62 -14.05 5.39
N GLU A 167 -11.68 -13.87 6.14
CA GLU A 167 -13.07 -13.98 5.62
C GLU A 167 -13.30 -12.96 4.49
N LEU A 168 -12.89 -11.71 4.70
CA LEU A 168 -13.00 -10.64 3.70
C LEU A 168 -12.16 -10.93 2.45
N PHE A 169 -10.90 -11.35 2.61
CA PHE A 169 -10.05 -11.72 1.47
C PHE A 169 -10.59 -12.95 0.74
N GLN A 170 -11.05 -13.95 1.47
CA GLN A 170 -11.62 -15.15 0.86
C GLN A 170 -12.87 -14.81 0.05
N TYR A 171 -13.74 -13.97 0.58
CA TYR A 171 -14.92 -13.50 -0.14
C TYR A 171 -14.53 -12.71 -1.40
N ALA A 172 -13.66 -11.70 -1.28
CA ALA A 172 -13.23 -10.91 -2.41
C ALA A 172 -12.46 -11.74 -3.47
N ALA A 173 -11.68 -12.72 -3.04
CA ALA A 173 -10.94 -13.61 -3.94
C ALA A 173 -11.83 -14.56 -4.73
N THR A 174 -12.92 -15.05 -4.12
CA THR A 174 -13.83 -16.05 -4.72
C THR A 174 -14.99 -15.39 -5.47
N ALA A 175 -15.77 -14.53 -4.81
CA ALA A 175 -16.97 -13.92 -5.37
C ALA A 175 -16.63 -12.86 -6.44
N PHE A 176 -15.63 -12.02 -6.19
CA PHE A 176 -15.23 -11.00 -7.14
C PHE A 176 -14.04 -11.42 -8.02
N GLY A 177 -13.27 -12.41 -7.58
CA GLY A 177 -12.03 -12.79 -8.24
C GLY A 177 -10.96 -11.70 -8.14
N ASN A 178 -10.98 -10.88 -7.09
CA ASN A 178 -10.06 -9.76 -6.89
C ASN A 178 -8.61 -10.24 -6.76
N PRO A 179 -7.66 -9.74 -7.57
CA PRO A 179 -6.28 -10.22 -7.54
C PRO A 179 -5.51 -9.80 -6.28
N ASP A 180 -5.83 -8.64 -5.69
CA ASP A 180 -5.20 -8.20 -4.43
C ASP A 180 -5.68 -9.08 -3.26
N ALA A 181 -6.97 -9.45 -3.25
CA ALA A 181 -7.51 -10.40 -2.27
C ALA A 181 -6.86 -11.79 -2.42
N GLN A 182 -6.69 -12.27 -3.65
CA GLN A 182 -6.01 -13.55 -3.94
C GLN A 182 -4.55 -13.53 -3.45
N TYR A 183 -3.84 -12.41 -3.64
CA TYR A 183 -2.49 -12.22 -3.14
C TYR A 183 -2.44 -12.21 -1.60
N ASN A 184 -3.32 -11.45 -0.94
CA ASN A 184 -3.37 -11.38 0.51
C ASN A 184 -3.72 -12.73 1.12
N LEU A 185 -4.68 -13.46 0.55
CA LEU A 185 -5.03 -14.80 0.98
C LEU A 185 -3.87 -15.78 0.82
N ALA A 186 -3.12 -15.69 -0.28
CA ALA A 186 -1.91 -16.48 -0.48
C ALA A 186 -0.86 -16.21 0.62
N ASN A 187 -0.64 -14.95 0.97
CA ASN A 187 0.27 -14.57 2.06
C ASN A 187 -0.21 -15.14 3.41
N MET A 188 -1.52 -15.15 3.66
CA MET A 188 -2.07 -15.75 4.86
C MET A 188 -1.83 -17.28 4.92
N TYR A 189 -1.89 -17.99 3.79
CA TYR A 189 -1.51 -19.43 3.73
C TYR A 189 -0.01 -19.63 3.91
N ILE A 190 0.85 -18.75 3.41
CA ILE A 190 2.31 -18.81 3.63
C ILE A 190 2.63 -18.62 5.12
N ALA A 191 2.00 -17.65 5.75
CA ALA A 191 2.24 -17.29 7.14
C ALA A 191 1.54 -18.26 8.15
N GLY A 192 0.43 -18.88 7.74
CA GLY A 192 -0.46 -19.60 8.65
C GLY A 192 -1.26 -18.63 9.53
N ALA A 193 -1.76 -17.55 8.95
CA ALA A 193 -2.49 -16.49 9.64
C ALA A 193 -4.02 -16.68 9.57
N GLY A 194 -4.76 -16.05 10.49
CA GLY A 194 -6.23 -16.05 10.47
C GLY A 194 -6.86 -17.43 10.70
N GLY A 195 -6.19 -18.32 11.46
CA GLY A 195 -6.65 -19.67 11.69
C GLY A 195 -6.36 -20.65 10.56
N LEU A 196 -5.64 -20.24 9.51
CA LEU A 196 -5.18 -21.12 8.45
C LEU A 196 -3.92 -21.89 8.89
N ALA A 197 -3.83 -23.16 8.53
CA ALA A 197 -2.56 -23.87 8.56
C ALA A 197 -1.64 -23.33 7.43
N LYS A 198 -0.32 -23.36 7.67
CA LYS A 198 0.65 -23.04 6.60
C LYS A 198 0.50 -24.02 5.45
N ASP A 199 0.17 -23.52 4.29
CA ASP A 199 0.02 -24.32 3.07
C ASP A 199 0.52 -23.54 1.84
N LYS A 200 1.78 -23.77 1.49
CA LYS A 200 2.42 -23.13 0.34
C LYS A 200 1.84 -23.58 -1.00
N ARG A 201 1.25 -24.78 -1.09
CA ARG A 201 0.58 -25.22 -2.33
C ARG A 201 -0.69 -24.44 -2.57
N MET A 202 -1.50 -24.25 -1.52
CA MET A 202 -2.67 -23.37 -1.61
C MET A 202 -2.28 -21.94 -1.96
N ALA A 203 -1.22 -21.42 -1.36
CA ALA A 203 -0.69 -20.09 -1.69
C ALA A 203 -0.31 -19.97 -3.17
N ILE A 204 0.44 -20.96 -3.71
CA ILE A 204 0.80 -21.00 -5.14
C ILE A 204 -0.44 -21.02 -6.03
N GLY A 205 -1.50 -21.72 -5.64
CA GLY A 205 -2.77 -21.72 -6.36
C GLY A 205 -3.38 -20.33 -6.45
N TRP A 206 -3.49 -19.62 -5.34
CA TRP A 206 -4.01 -18.25 -5.29
C TRP A 206 -3.12 -17.25 -6.03
N LEU A 207 -1.79 -17.33 -5.84
CA LEU A 207 -0.82 -16.50 -6.57
C LEU A 207 -0.92 -16.71 -8.08
N ASN A 208 -1.11 -17.95 -8.54
CA ASN A 208 -1.27 -18.23 -9.96
C ASN A 208 -2.53 -17.57 -10.55
N LEU A 209 -3.67 -17.62 -9.83
CA LEU A 209 -4.89 -16.95 -10.26
C LEU A 209 -4.71 -15.42 -10.39
N ALA A 210 -4.07 -14.80 -9.41
CA ALA A 210 -3.78 -13.36 -9.46
C ALA A 210 -2.75 -13.01 -10.55
N SER A 211 -1.70 -13.85 -10.72
CA SER A 211 -0.65 -13.64 -11.73
C SER A 211 -1.22 -13.67 -13.16
N MET A 212 -2.17 -14.56 -13.42
CA MET A 212 -2.85 -14.63 -14.72
C MET A 212 -3.69 -13.39 -15.03
N LYS A 213 -4.06 -12.60 -14.02
CA LYS A 213 -4.77 -11.31 -14.15
C LYS A 213 -3.82 -10.11 -14.23
N GLY A 214 -2.52 -10.34 -14.29
CA GLY A 214 -1.51 -9.31 -14.40
C GLY A 214 -1.09 -8.69 -13.07
N HIS A 215 -1.44 -9.29 -11.92
CA HIS A 215 -1.06 -8.77 -10.62
C HIS A 215 0.45 -8.95 -10.37
N LYS A 216 1.21 -7.87 -10.48
CA LYS A 216 2.68 -7.86 -10.43
C LYS A 216 3.27 -8.48 -9.14
N PRO A 217 2.78 -8.11 -7.93
CA PRO A 217 3.25 -8.75 -6.70
C PRO A 217 3.09 -10.27 -6.71
N SER A 218 1.95 -10.77 -7.22
CA SER A 218 1.73 -12.22 -7.32
C SER A 218 2.63 -12.87 -8.36
N GLN A 219 2.88 -12.22 -9.49
CA GLN A 219 3.81 -12.71 -10.52
C GLN A 219 5.23 -12.85 -9.96
N ALA A 220 5.70 -11.85 -9.20
CA ALA A 220 7.02 -11.87 -8.57
C ALA A 220 7.13 -12.98 -7.52
N LEU A 221 6.18 -13.04 -6.59
CA LEU A 221 6.20 -14.04 -5.52
C LEU A 221 6.02 -15.47 -6.06
N LEU A 222 5.08 -15.68 -6.98
CA LEU A 222 4.91 -16.97 -7.66
C LEU A 222 6.18 -17.38 -8.42
N GLY A 223 6.77 -16.43 -9.15
CA GLY A 223 8.00 -16.65 -9.88
C GLY A 223 9.12 -17.12 -8.98
N HIS A 224 9.34 -16.44 -7.85
CA HIS A 224 10.31 -16.80 -6.84
C HIS A 224 10.05 -18.20 -6.27
N MET A 225 8.84 -18.47 -5.78
CA MET A 225 8.50 -19.77 -5.19
C MET A 225 8.70 -20.93 -6.16
N LEU A 226 8.32 -20.76 -7.43
CA LEU A 226 8.55 -21.76 -8.46
C LEU A 226 10.03 -21.91 -8.80
N PHE A 227 10.80 -20.83 -8.82
CA PHE A 227 12.21 -20.85 -9.15
C PHE A 227 13.03 -21.61 -8.11
N ILE A 228 12.81 -21.36 -6.82
CA ILE A 228 13.53 -22.02 -5.72
C ILE A 228 12.92 -23.39 -5.33
N GLY A 229 11.68 -23.66 -5.76
CA GLY A 229 10.98 -24.90 -5.37
C GLY A 229 10.34 -24.81 -3.99
N ASP A 230 9.87 -23.65 -3.58
CA ASP A 230 9.25 -23.45 -2.28
C ASP A 230 7.76 -23.86 -2.29
N GLY A 231 7.44 -24.96 -1.61
CA GLY A 231 6.09 -25.53 -1.53
C GLY A 231 5.70 -26.47 -2.68
N VAL A 232 6.45 -26.48 -3.76
CA VAL A 232 6.32 -27.40 -4.91
C VAL A 232 7.71 -27.73 -5.45
N PRO A 233 7.88 -28.84 -6.21
CA PRO A 233 9.13 -29.08 -6.93
C PRO A 233 9.52 -27.89 -7.81
N ALA A 234 10.81 -27.58 -7.83
CA ALA A 234 11.32 -26.42 -8.59
C ALA A 234 10.93 -26.50 -10.08
N GLN A 235 10.36 -25.43 -10.57
CA GLN A 235 9.99 -25.21 -11.97
C GLN A 235 10.72 -23.95 -12.46
N ARG A 236 12.06 -24.01 -12.49
CA ARG A 236 12.94 -22.85 -12.64
C ARG A 236 12.60 -22.00 -13.85
N ALA A 237 12.44 -22.59 -15.02
CA ALA A 237 12.09 -21.87 -16.25
C ALA A 237 10.74 -21.15 -16.16
N LYS A 238 9.72 -21.79 -15.56
CA LYS A 238 8.42 -21.16 -15.34
C LYS A 238 8.51 -20.04 -14.29
N GLY A 239 9.32 -20.24 -13.25
CA GLY A 239 9.63 -19.21 -12.26
C GLY A 239 10.24 -17.97 -12.91
N LEU A 240 11.28 -18.15 -13.73
CA LEU A 240 11.93 -17.05 -14.47
C LEU A 240 10.97 -16.33 -15.42
N MET A 241 10.08 -17.07 -16.10
CA MET A 241 9.05 -16.47 -16.94
C MET A 241 8.17 -15.48 -16.16
N TRP A 242 7.70 -15.88 -14.97
CA TRP A 242 6.89 -15.00 -14.13
C TRP A 242 7.68 -13.82 -13.55
N LEU A 243 8.94 -14.04 -13.12
CA LEU A 243 9.83 -12.99 -12.64
C LEU A 243 10.07 -11.92 -13.72
N GLU A 244 10.38 -12.34 -14.96
CA GLU A 244 10.56 -11.39 -16.06
C GLU A 244 9.26 -10.64 -16.41
N THR A 245 8.11 -11.32 -16.29
CA THR A 245 6.80 -10.68 -16.52
C THR A 245 6.53 -9.62 -15.47
N ALA A 246 6.77 -9.92 -14.18
CA ALA A 246 6.62 -8.98 -13.09
C ALA A 246 7.56 -7.77 -13.24
N ARG A 247 8.84 -8.03 -13.55
CA ARG A 247 9.87 -7.01 -13.70
C ARG A 247 9.54 -5.99 -14.79
N LYS A 248 9.04 -6.47 -15.93
CA LYS A 248 8.65 -5.59 -17.06
C LYS A 248 7.51 -4.63 -16.70
N GLY A 249 6.67 -5.01 -15.76
CA GLY A 249 5.57 -4.19 -15.30
C GLY A 249 5.88 -3.35 -14.04
N ALA A 250 7.03 -3.58 -13.40
CA ALA A 250 7.43 -2.93 -12.16
C ALA A 250 8.13 -1.59 -12.46
N ASP A 251 7.36 -0.55 -12.71
CA ASP A 251 7.83 0.78 -13.16
C ASP A 251 7.66 1.89 -12.10
N ARG A 252 6.99 1.60 -10.98
CA ARG A 252 6.75 2.55 -9.91
C ARG A 252 7.78 2.39 -8.78
N ALA A 253 7.91 3.43 -7.94
CA ALA A 253 8.78 3.38 -6.77
C ALA A 253 8.34 2.29 -5.77
N GLU A 254 7.04 2.10 -5.58
CA GLU A 254 6.51 1.04 -4.73
C GLU A 254 6.82 -0.39 -5.23
N ASP A 255 7.23 -0.53 -6.50
CA ASP A 255 7.60 -1.81 -7.12
C ASP A 255 9.10 -2.15 -6.95
N ASP A 256 9.90 -1.35 -6.22
CA ASP A 256 11.35 -1.57 -6.04
C ASP A 256 11.64 -2.98 -5.51
N TRP A 257 10.90 -3.44 -4.52
CA TRP A 257 11.06 -4.77 -3.96
C TRP A 257 10.82 -5.90 -5.00
N ILE A 258 9.93 -5.66 -5.98
CA ILE A 258 9.67 -6.60 -7.09
C ILE A 258 10.91 -6.64 -7.98
N ARG A 259 11.46 -5.48 -8.33
CA ARG A 259 12.69 -5.40 -9.14
C ARG A 259 13.85 -6.09 -8.45
N ASP A 260 14.08 -5.80 -7.17
CA ASP A 260 15.15 -6.40 -6.36
C ASP A 260 15.01 -7.92 -6.26
N LEU A 261 13.79 -8.42 -6.03
CA LEU A 261 13.51 -9.86 -6.00
C LEU A 261 13.82 -10.51 -7.36
N CYS A 262 13.31 -9.91 -8.43
CA CYS A 262 13.50 -10.43 -9.78
C CYS A 262 14.97 -10.41 -10.19
N ASP A 263 15.68 -9.32 -9.95
CA ASP A 263 17.09 -9.17 -10.34
C ASP A 263 17.98 -10.17 -9.59
N ARG A 264 17.72 -10.42 -8.32
CA ARG A 264 18.42 -11.43 -7.53
C ARG A 264 18.25 -12.84 -8.07
N ASP A 265 17.00 -13.24 -8.34
CA ASP A 265 16.72 -14.60 -8.82
C ASP A 265 17.19 -14.78 -10.27
N LEU A 266 17.04 -13.76 -11.11
CA LEU A 266 17.54 -13.74 -12.48
C LEU A 266 19.08 -13.83 -12.53
N ALA A 267 19.80 -13.23 -11.58
CA ALA A 267 21.27 -13.26 -11.55
C ALA A 267 21.83 -14.67 -11.36
N VAL A 268 21.14 -15.55 -10.60
CA VAL A 268 21.59 -16.91 -10.30
C VAL A 268 21.03 -17.97 -11.25
N ALA A 269 20.26 -17.57 -12.25
CA ALA A 269 19.67 -18.47 -13.22
C ALA A 269 20.72 -18.95 -14.23
N ASN A 270 20.68 -20.23 -14.60
CA ASN A 270 21.51 -20.78 -15.67
C ASN A 270 20.93 -20.50 -17.06
N ASP A 271 21.77 -20.67 -18.10
CA ASP A 271 21.39 -20.34 -19.48
C ASP A 271 20.27 -21.24 -20.03
N GLU A 272 20.24 -22.51 -19.64
CA GLU A 272 19.21 -23.45 -20.09
C GLU A 272 17.82 -23.02 -19.58
N ASP A 273 17.71 -22.69 -18.29
CA ASP A 273 16.46 -22.21 -17.69
C ASP A 273 16.02 -20.87 -18.31
N ARG A 274 16.96 -19.96 -18.61
CA ARG A 274 16.67 -18.68 -19.30
C ARG A 274 16.13 -18.91 -20.72
N GLN A 275 16.74 -19.82 -21.48
CA GLN A 275 16.26 -20.14 -22.82
C GLN A 275 14.84 -20.73 -22.79
N LYS A 276 14.59 -21.68 -21.88
CA LYS A 276 13.24 -22.24 -21.67
C LYS A 276 12.23 -21.18 -21.26
N ALA A 277 12.60 -20.28 -20.33
CA ALA A 277 11.74 -19.17 -19.91
C ALA A 277 11.39 -18.24 -21.08
N THR A 278 12.35 -17.94 -21.94
CA THR A 278 12.11 -17.13 -23.15
C THR A 278 11.08 -17.78 -24.09
N VAL A 279 11.14 -19.11 -24.25
CA VAL A 279 10.13 -19.84 -25.04
C VAL A 279 8.75 -19.72 -24.41
N LEU A 280 8.64 -19.90 -23.09
CA LEU A 280 7.38 -19.76 -22.35
C LEU A 280 6.80 -18.36 -22.47
N LEU A 281 7.63 -17.30 -22.36
CA LEU A 281 7.20 -15.90 -22.54
C LEU A 281 6.63 -15.67 -23.95
N ARG A 282 7.27 -16.22 -24.98
CA ARG A 282 6.76 -16.12 -26.37
C ARG A 282 5.44 -16.86 -26.56
N GLN A 283 5.26 -17.98 -25.87
CA GLN A 283 4.00 -18.74 -25.91
C GLN A 283 2.89 -17.98 -25.20
N GLN A 284 3.18 -17.38 -24.03
CA GLN A 284 2.23 -16.55 -23.29
C GLN A 284 1.79 -15.34 -24.12
N ALA A 285 2.72 -14.67 -24.80
CA ALA A 285 2.41 -13.52 -25.66
C ALA A 285 1.56 -13.87 -26.90
N LYS A 286 1.57 -15.13 -27.34
CA LYS A 286 0.74 -15.63 -28.45
C LYS A 286 -0.61 -16.16 -28.01
N GLY A 287 -0.81 -16.39 -26.73
CA GLY A 287 -2.10 -16.78 -26.16
C GLY A 287 -3.19 -15.74 -26.45
N PRO A 288 -4.48 -16.10 -26.37
CA PRO A 288 -5.53 -15.11 -26.47
C PRO A 288 -5.26 -14.02 -25.44
N PRO A 289 -5.41 -12.73 -25.82
CA PRO A 289 -5.27 -11.66 -24.85
C PRO A 289 -6.19 -11.98 -23.67
N LEU A 290 -5.67 -11.84 -22.45
CA LEU A 290 -6.48 -11.97 -21.24
C LEU A 290 -7.75 -11.16 -21.48
N PRO A 291 -8.95 -11.70 -21.23
CA PRO A 291 -10.18 -11.01 -21.54
C PRO A 291 -10.09 -9.63 -20.89
N SER A 292 -9.96 -8.61 -21.73
CA SER A 292 -10.01 -7.23 -21.31
C SER A 292 -11.46 -6.97 -20.91
N PHE A 293 -11.82 -7.29 -19.68
CA PHE A 293 -13.09 -6.87 -19.07
C PHE A 293 -13.14 -5.34 -18.89
N ILE A 294 -12.21 -4.64 -19.53
CA ILE A 294 -12.05 -3.19 -19.41
C ILE A 294 -12.51 -2.58 -20.73
N SER A 295 -13.81 -2.30 -20.83
CA SER A 295 -14.33 -1.35 -21.80
C SER A 295 -13.67 0.03 -21.52
N ARG A 296 -13.34 0.78 -22.60
CA ARG A 296 -12.74 2.13 -22.50
C ARG A 296 -13.53 3.10 -21.59
N SER A 297 -14.82 2.82 -21.35
CA SER A 297 -15.65 3.56 -20.38
C SER A 297 -15.23 3.28 -18.93
N ILE A 298 -14.66 2.11 -18.65
CA ILE A 298 -14.17 1.70 -17.33
C ILE A 298 -12.76 2.26 -17.06
N VAL A 299 -11.96 2.55 -18.10
CA VAL A 299 -10.61 3.13 -17.93
C VAL A 299 -10.69 4.49 -17.22
N LYS A 300 -11.67 5.32 -17.53
CA LYS A 300 -11.89 6.58 -16.81
C LYS A 300 -12.33 6.37 -15.36
N THR A 301 -13.07 5.29 -15.09
CA THR A 301 -13.46 4.89 -13.73
C THR A 301 -12.30 4.21 -12.98
N LEU A 302 -11.38 3.55 -13.69
CA LEU A 302 -10.19 2.90 -13.11
C LEU A 302 -9.11 3.90 -12.71
N GLU A 303 -9.02 5.07 -13.34
CA GLU A 303 -8.18 6.17 -12.84
C GLU A 303 -8.69 6.69 -11.49
N ILE A 304 -10.00 6.58 -11.24
CA ILE A 304 -10.62 6.87 -9.94
C ILE A 304 -10.40 5.71 -8.95
N LEU A 305 -10.24 4.48 -9.45
CA LEU A 305 -10.07 3.24 -8.67
C LEU A 305 -8.58 2.84 -8.53
N ARG A 306 -7.68 3.81 -8.38
CA ARG A 306 -6.27 3.54 -8.09
C ARG A 306 -6.17 2.50 -6.97
N PRO A 307 -5.31 1.46 -7.11
CA PRO A 307 -5.05 0.56 -5.98
C PRO A 307 -4.58 1.38 -4.79
N LEU A 308 -5.10 1.06 -3.62
CA LEU A 308 -4.71 1.71 -2.37
C LEU A 308 -3.24 1.45 -2.10
N ASN A 309 -2.49 2.51 -1.82
CA ASN A 309 -1.15 2.44 -1.26
C ASN A 309 -1.22 2.20 0.27
N ILE A 310 -2.11 1.29 0.69
CA ILE A 310 -2.10 0.81 2.06
C ILE A 310 -0.86 -0.10 2.14
N PRO A 311 0.05 0.08 3.11
CA PRO A 311 1.18 -0.81 3.27
C PRO A 311 0.63 -2.22 3.45
N MET A 312 0.63 -2.98 2.38
CA MET A 312 0.41 -4.43 2.44
C MET A 312 1.39 -4.97 3.46
N LEU A 313 1.04 -6.04 4.15
CA LEU A 313 1.96 -6.73 5.03
C LEU A 313 3.34 -6.65 4.41
N ALA A 314 4.22 -5.83 5.01
CA ALA A 314 5.60 -5.80 4.61
C ALA A 314 6.04 -7.26 4.65
N SER A 315 6.06 -7.89 3.48
CA SER A 315 6.69 -9.17 3.33
C SER A 315 8.12 -8.90 3.73
N SER A 316 8.48 -9.23 4.96
CA SER A 316 9.87 -9.29 5.37
C SER A 316 10.58 -9.96 4.21
N PRO A 317 11.63 -9.34 3.63
CA PRO A 317 12.33 -9.96 2.52
C PRO A 317 12.63 -11.40 2.94
N PRO A 318 12.44 -12.38 2.06
CA PRO A 318 12.69 -13.77 2.41
C PRO A 318 14.08 -13.84 3.03
N SER A 319 14.14 -14.36 4.26
CA SER A 319 15.39 -14.53 5.00
C SER A 319 16.40 -15.18 4.08
N LYS A 320 17.63 -14.61 4.04
CA LYS A 320 18.75 -15.24 3.34
C LYS A 320 18.76 -16.72 3.66
N PRO A 321 18.96 -17.62 2.68
CA PRO A 321 19.25 -19.00 3.01
C PRO A 321 20.44 -19.01 3.98
N ALA A 322 20.31 -19.74 5.08
CA ALA A 322 21.45 -20.03 5.94
C ALA A 322 22.49 -20.76 5.10
N ASP A 323 23.72 -20.25 5.11
CA ASP A 323 24.91 -20.87 4.49
C ASP A 323 25.13 -22.27 5.04
#